data_25579a980caa0d605e1257e1f70d74a2
#
_entry.id   25579a980caa0d605e1257e1f70d74a2
#
_cell.length_a   1.000
_cell.length_b   1.000
_cell.length_c   1.000
_cell.angle_alpha   90.00
_cell.angle_beta   90.00
_cell.angle_gamma   90.00
#
_symmetry.space_group_name_H-M   'P 1'
#
loop_
_entity.id
_entity.type
_entity.pdbx_description
1 polymer ?
#
loop_
_entity_poly.entity_id
_entity_poly.type
_entity_poly.pdbx_seq_one_letter_code
_entity_poly.pdbx_strand_id
1 'polypeptide(L)'
;RCGAEEYCTREHDSLKISHGKWYWWSRGIGGASALDYLVKGLGMDFVSAVQAVMNQAPAVRITPQPKHEKPTQPTLPRYTFDCKTVKDYLQERGIDGEIIDNFIEQKQIAESVKTGAALFFGKDKNGNVRQCSERATDGTPTKKDTYGSDRSYCFFSEARAPCASVSVFESAIDLMSFATIMKRRGLDFRRFHML
;
A
#
# COMPACT_ATOMS: atom_id res chain seq x y z
N ARG A 1 -17.21 -14.25 -32.36
CA ARG A 1 -17.84 -14.48 -31.06
C ARG A 1 -17.84 -15.99 -30.80
N CYS A 2 -17.34 -16.43 -29.64
CA CYS A 2 -17.22 -17.84 -29.28
C CYS A 2 -18.16 -18.24 -28.13
N GLY A 3 -18.88 -17.28 -27.55
CA GLY A 3 -19.85 -17.45 -26.46
C GLY A 3 -20.71 -16.20 -26.29
N ALA A 4 -21.58 -16.16 -25.28
CA ALA A 4 -22.49 -15.05 -25.02
C ALA A 4 -21.77 -13.71 -24.89
N GLU A 5 -20.63 -13.69 -24.17
CA GLU A 5 -19.81 -12.49 -23.92
C GLU A 5 -18.30 -12.78 -24.09
N GLU A 6 -17.97 -13.80 -24.88
CA GLU A 6 -16.60 -14.23 -25.16
C GLU A 6 -16.30 -14.09 -26.65
N TYR A 7 -15.14 -13.56 -26.95
CA TYR A 7 -14.60 -13.38 -28.31
C TYR A 7 -13.31 -14.16 -28.45
N CYS A 8 -13.04 -14.66 -29.65
CA CYS A 8 -11.74 -15.21 -30.05
C CYS A 8 -11.29 -14.57 -31.35
N THR A 9 -10.00 -14.54 -31.62
CA THR A 9 -9.51 -14.09 -32.92
C THR A 9 -9.64 -15.21 -33.94
N ARG A 10 -9.70 -14.86 -35.25
CA ARG A 10 -9.73 -15.86 -36.32
C ARG A 10 -8.43 -16.64 -36.44
N GLU A 11 -7.34 -16.00 -36.11
CA GLU A 11 -5.98 -16.56 -36.22
C GLU A 11 -5.59 -17.43 -35.00
N HIS A 12 -6.19 -17.16 -33.85
CA HIS A 12 -5.89 -17.84 -32.58
C HIS A 12 -7.20 -18.11 -31.82
N ASP A 13 -7.78 -19.27 -32.05
CA ASP A 13 -9.01 -19.73 -31.40
C ASP A 13 -8.84 -19.94 -29.87
N SER A 14 -7.63 -20.25 -29.45
CA SER A 14 -7.24 -20.38 -28.03
C SER A 14 -7.04 -19.05 -27.30
N LEU A 15 -7.03 -17.91 -28.02
CA LEU A 15 -7.03 -16.57 -27.43
C LEU A 15 -8.46 -16.13 -27.15
N LYS A 16 -8.83 -16.03 -25.89
CA LYS A 16 -10.15 -15.64 -25.41
C LYS A 16 -10.14 -14.23 -24.84
N ILE A 17 -11.15 -13.44 -25.20
CA ILE A 17 -11.33 -12.06 -24.73
C ILE A 17 -12.73 -11.94 -24.16
N SER A 18 -12.85 -11.51 -22.92
CA SER A 18 -14.12 -11.29 -22.23
C SER A 18 -13.99 -10.20 -21.18
N HIS A 19 -14.97 -9.28 -21.09
CA HIS A 19 -15.03 -8.21 -20.09
C HIS A 19 -13.72 -7.38 -19.99
N GLY A 20 -13.08 -7.11 -21.13
CA GLY A 20 -11.83 -6.34 -21.16
C GLY A 20 -10.58 -7.11 -20.67
N LYS A 21 -10.74 -8.40 -20.32
CA LYS A 21 -9.64 -9.30 -19.99
C LYS A 21 -9.38 -10.25 -21.14
N TRP A 22 -8.18 -10.79 -21.23
CA TRP A 22 -7.81 -11.78 -22.23
C TRP A 22 -6.99 -12.90 -21.60
N TYR A 23 -7.09 -14.10 -22.19
CA TYR A 23 -6.28 -15.24 -21.83
C TYR A 23 -5.98 -16.08 -23.08
N TRP A 24 -4.71 -16.42 -23.28
CA TRP A 24 -4.22 -17.22 -24.39
C TRP A 24 -3.87 -18.62 -23.91
N TRP A 25 -4.83 -19.51 -24.00
CA TRP A 25 -4.74 -20.86 -23.42
C TRP A 25 -3.54 -21.67 -23.92
N SER A 26 -3.23 -21.63 -25.23
CA SER A 26 -2.10 -22.37 -25.79
C SER A 26 -0.73 -21.85 -25.36
N ARG A 27 -0.66 -20.62 -24.87
CA ARG A 27 0.57 -19.99 -24.37
C ARG A 27 0.62 -19.83 -22.84
N GLY A 28 -0.48 -20.09 -22.14
CA GLY A 28 -0.55 -19.94 -20.69
C GLY A 28 -0.38 -18.51 -20.19
N ILE A 29 -0.68 -17.50 -21.02
CA ILE A 29 -0.50 -16.08 -20.68
C ILE A 29 -1.81 -15.32 -20.75
N GLY A 30 -1.94 -14.24 -19.96
CA GLY A 30 -3.13 -13.42 -19.96
C GLY A 30 -2.91 -12.05 -19.34
N GLY A 31 -3.95 -11.22 -19.40
CA GLY A 31 -3.92 -9.86 -18.86
C GLY A 31 -5.29 -9.22 -18.79
N ALA A 32 -5.32 -8.03 -18.18
CA ALA A 32 -6.54 -7.27 -17.93
C ALA A 32 -6.65 -5.99 -18.77
N SER A 33 -5.78 -5.82 -19.76
CA SER A 33 -5.77 -4.61 -20.62
C SER A 33 -5.24 -4.90 -22.01
N ALA A 34 -5.52 -3.99 -22.95
CA ALA A 34 -4.93 -4.01 -24.28
C ALA A 34 -3.40 -3.86 -24.22
N LEU A 35 -2.90 -3.04 -23.28
CA LEU A 35 -1.48 -2.84 -23.08
C LEU A 35 -0.78 -4.14 -22.67
N ASP A 36 -1.36 -4.90 -21.72
CA ASP A 36 -0.88 -6.23 -21.37
C ASP A 36 -0.80 -7.17 -22.59
N TYR A 37 -1.79 -7.10 -23.48
CA TYR A 37 -1.83 -7.92 -24.68
C TYR A 37 -0.70 -7.57 -25.65
N LEU A 38 -0.48 -6.27 -25.89
CA LEU A 38 0.59 -5.82 -26.77
C LEU A 38 1.97 -6.22 -26.26
N VAL A 39 2.20 -6.06 -24.95
CA VAL A 39 3.51 -6.37 -24.33
C VAL A 39 3.71 -7.89 -24.16
N LYS A 40 2.76 -8.58 -23.51
CA LYS A 40 2.91 -10.02 -23.16
C LYS A 40 2.52 -10.94 -24.30
N GLY A 41 1.48 -10.59 -25.04
CA GLY A 41 0.96 -11.41 -26.16
C GLY A 41 1.73 -11.24 -27.44
N LEU A 42 2.04 -10.01 -27.82
CA LEU A 42 2.72 -9.67 -29.09
C LEU A 42 4.21 -9.39 -28.93
N GLY A 43 4.73 -9.31 -27.71
CA GLY A 43 6.16 -9.04 -27.44
C GLY A 43 6.62 -7.63 -27.77
N MET A 44 5.70 -6.66 -27.84
CA MET A 44 6.06 -5.26 -28.10
C MET A 44 6.80 -4.68 -26.88
N ASP A 45 7.74 -3.78 -27.12
CA ASP A 45 8.31 -2.98 -26.04
C ASP A 45 7.24 -2.05 -25.44
N PHE A 46 7.39 -1.73 -24.16
CA PHE A 46 6.36 -1.00 -23.40
C PHE A 46 6.01 0.37 -24.00
N VAL A 47 7.02 1.13 -24.44
CA VAL A 47 6.81 2.49 -24.97
C VAL A 47 6.02 2.44 -26.29
N SER A 48 6.41 1.56 -27.20
CA SER A 48 5.70 1.33 -28.46
C SER A 48 4.28 0.84 -28.25
N ALA A 49 4.06 -0.05 -27.26
CA ALA A 49 2.73 -0.54 -26.91
C ALA A 49 1.82 0.61 -26.38
N VAL A 50 2.36 1.48 -25.52
CA VAL A 50 1.63 2.68 -25.04
C VAL A 50 1.25 3.58 -26.21
N GLN A 51 2.19 3.88 -27.10
CA GLN A 51 1.93 4.73 -28.29
C GLN A 51 0.86 4.11 -29.20
N ALA A 52 0.92 2.80 -29.43
CA ALA A 52 -0.08 2.10 -30.24
C ALA A 52 -1.49 2.19 -29.63
N VAL A 53 -1.62 2.03 -28.31
CA VAL A 53 -2.91 2.19 -27.61
C VAL A 53 -3.41 3.62 -27.69
N MET A 54 -2.55 4.61 -27.49
CA MET A 54 -2.93 6.03 -27.55
C MET A 54 -3.37 6.46 -28.95
N ASN A 55 -2.71 5.97 -29.99
CA ASN A 55 -3.02 6.31 -31.38
C ASN A 55 -4.31 5.66 -31.90
N GLN A 56 -4.72 4.52 -31.33
CA GLN A 56 -5.94 3.80 -31.73
C GLN A 56 -7.12 4.01 -30.79
N ALA A 57 -6.90 4.62 -29.62
CA ALA A 57 -8.00 4.94 -28.74
C ALA A 57 -8.87 6.01 -29.42
N PRO A 58 -10.14 5.69 -29.81
CA PRO A 58 -11.06 6.75 -30.14
C PRO A 58 -11.10 7.69 -28.96
N ALA A 59 -11.31 8.99 -29.18
CA ALA A 59 -11.49 9.96 -28.11
C ALA A 59 -12.75 9.60 -27.30
N VAL A 60 -12.68 8.52 -26.56
CA VAL A 60 -13.70 8.13 -25.60
C VAL A 60 -13.68 9.22 -24.55
N ARG A 61 -14.70 10.07 -24.54
CA ARG A 61 -14.99 10.88 -23.37
C ARG A 61 -15.13 9.89 -22.22
N ILE A 62 -14.07 9.76 -21.43
CA ILE A 62 -14.15 9.06 -20.16
C ILE A 62 -15.09 9.94 -19.34
N THR A 63 -16.37 9.59 -19.33
CA THR A 63 -17.29 10.10 -18.32
C THR A 63 -16.64 9.66 -17.01
N PRO A 64 -16.19 10.59 -16.15
CA PRO A 64 -15.65 10.19 -14.88
C PRO A 64 -16.72 9.37 -14.18
N GLN A 65 -16.46 8.09 -13.95
CA GLN A 65 -17.35 7.34 -13.06
C GLN A 65 -17.40 8.13 -11.75
N PRO A 66 -18.60 8.33 -11.18
CA PRO A 66 -18.69 8.98 -9.89
C PRO A 66 -17.71 8.29 -8.97
N LYS A 67 -16.67 9.01 -8.55
CA LYS A 67 -15.76 8.50 -7.51
C LYS A 67 -16.68 8.18 -6.36
N HIS A 68 -16.80 6.89 -6.02
CA HIS A 68 -17.35 6.52 -4.73
C HIS A 68 -16.62 7.37 -3.70
N GLU A 69 -17.34 8.27 -3.05
CA GLU A 69 -16.76 9.08 -1.99
C GLU A 69 -16.14 8.11 -0.99
N LYS A 70 -14.83 8.13 -0.91
CA LYS A 70 -14.14 7.32 0.09
C LYS A 70 -14.61 7.82 1.45
N PRO A 71 -14.88 6.93 2.40
CA PRO A 71 -15.17 7.35 3.77
C PRO A 71 -14.11 8.35 4.22
N THR A 72 -14.53 9.38 4.91
CA THR A 72 -13.62 10.43 5.42
C THR A 72 -12.73 9.94 6.55
N GLN A 73 -12.98 8.73 7.05
CA GLN A 73 -12.22 8.07 8.11
C GLN A 73 -12.00 6.59 7.78
N PRO A 74 -10.85 6.01 8.17
CA PRO A 74 -10.59 4.60 7.96
C PRO A 74 -11.51 3.73 8.81
N THR A 75 -11.96 2.60 8.25
CA THR A 75 -12.66 1.56 9.00
C THR A 75 -11.64 0.77 9.83
N LEU A 76 -11.50 1.12 11.10
CA LEU A 76 -10.53 0.48 11.99
C LEU A 76 -11.05 -0.87 12.51
N PRO A 77 -10.21 -1.92 12.56
CA PRO A 77 -10.54 -3.12 13.31
C PRO A 77 -10.62 -2.81 14.80
N ARG A 78 -11.24 -3.69 15.59
CA ARG A 78 -11.18 -3.56 17.06
C ARG A 78 -9.72 -3.71 17.51
N TYR A 79 -9.19 -2.76 18.26
CA TYR A 79 -7.79 -2.70 18.67
C TYR A 79 -7.63 -2.38 20.15
N THR A 80 -6.41 -2.61 20.64
CA THR A 80 -5.95 -2.27 21.99
C THR A 80 -4.58 -1.58 21.89
N PHE A 81 -4.22 -0.81 22.91
CA PHE A 81 -2.88 -0.28 23.12
C PHE A 81 -2.03 -1.16 24.06
N ASP A 82 -2.57 -2.27 24.55
CA ASP A 82 -1.78 -3.37 25.11
C ASP A 82 -1.19 -4.16 23.93
N CYS A 83 -0.01 -3.74 23.52
CA CYS A 83 0.64 -4.16 22.27
C CYS A 83 1.69 -5.26 22.52
N LYS A 84 1.39 -6.29 23.32
CA LYS A 84 2.38 -7.33 23.66
C LYS A 84 2.90 -8.05 22.41
N THR A 85 2.02 -8.59 21.59
CA THR A 85 2.40 -9.30 20.36
C THR A 85 3.13 -8.40 19.38
N VAL A 86 2.68 -7.15 19.27
CA VAL A 86 3.30 -6.16 18.38
C VAL A 86 4.68 -5.74 18.87
N LYS A 87 4.88 -5.59 20.20
CA LYS A 87 6.20 -5.30 20.79
C LYS A 87 7.17 -6.43 20.50
N ASP A 88 6.79 -7.67 20.79
CA ASP A 88 7.63 -8.84 20.54
C ASP A 88 8.04 -8.91 19.07
N TYR A 89 7.08 -8.78 18.16
CA TYR A 89 7.31 -8.77 16.72
C TYR A 89 8.26 -7.66 16.25
N LEU A 90 8.11 -6.44 16.75
CA LEU A 90 8.95 -5.32 16.37
C LEU A 90 10.37 -5.43 16.95
N GLN A 91 10.49 -5.97 18.16
CA GLN A 91 11.79 -6.25 18.79
C GLN A 91 12.55 -7.37 18.06
N GLU A 92 11.87 -8.43 17.64
CA GLU A 92 12.47 -9.50 16.80
C GLU A 92 13.01 -8.93 15.48
N ARG A 93 12.40 -7.87 14.95
CA ARG A 93 12.91 -7.14 13.78
C ARG A 93 14.05 -6.17 14.11
N GLY A 94 14.52 -6.13 15.35
CA GLY A 94 15.65 -5.33 15.80
C GLY A 94 15.32 -3.89 16.16
N ILE A 95 14.05 -3.53 16.29
CA ILE A 95 13.64 -2.19 16.72
C ILE A 95 13.79 -2.07 18.24
N ASP A 96 14.36 -0.95 18.68
CA ASP A 96 14.59 -0.65 20.08
C ASP A 96 13.28 -0.48 20.86
N GLY A 97 13.16 -1.10 22.05
CA GLY A 97 11.95 -1.10 22.86
C GLY A 97 11.47 0.30 23.26
N GLU A 98 12.38 1.22 23.59
CA GLU A 98 11.99 2.60 23.95
C GLU A 98 11.37 3.35 22.75
N ILE A 99 11.80 3.04 21.53
CA ILE A 99 11.22 3.63 20.32
C ILE A 99 9.82 3.09 20.11
N ILE A 100 9.62 1.78 20.28
CA ILE A 100 8.29 1.17 20.16
C ILE A 100 7.36 1.78 21.23
N ASP A 101 7.80 1.85 22.47
CA ASP A 101 7.02 2.40 23.58
C ASP A 101 6.65 3.86 23.34
N ASN A 102 7.57 4.68 22.83
CA ASN A 102 7.30 6.08 22.49
C ASN A 102 6.15 6.22 21.47
N PHE A 103 6.09 5.37 20.43
CA PHE A 103 5.00 5.42 19.45
C PHE A 103 3.68 4.82 19.96
N ILE A 104 3.73 3.85 20.88
CA ILE A 104 2.53 3.33 21.55
C ILE A 104 1.94 4.41 22.48
N GLU A 105 2.77 5.10 23.28
CA GLU A 105 2.34 6.20 24.14
C GLU A 105 1.71 7.35 23.37
N GLN A 106 2.23 7.65 22.18
CA GLN A 106 1.65 8.60 21.24
C GLN A 106 0.38 8.07 20.53
N LYS A 107 -0.03 6.83 20.86
CA LYS A 107 -1.19 6.16 20.25
C LYS A 107 -1.10 6.07 18.73
N GLN A 108 0.11 5.92 18.20
CA GLN A 108 0.36 5.72 16.77
C GLN A 108 0.54 4.24 16.41
N ILE A 109 0.81 3.38 17.40
CA ILE A 109 0.85 1.92 17.24
C ILE A 109 -0.21 1.31 18.12
N ALA A 110 -0.96 0.35 17.58
CA ALA A 110 -1.94 -0.45 18.29
C ALA A 110 -1.87 -1.91 17.84
N GLU A 111 -2.52 -2.79 18.59
CA GLU A 111 -2.65 -4.21 18.28
C GLU A 111 -4.10 -4.56 17.94
N SER A 112 -4.30 -5.28 16.83
CA SER A 112 -5.62 -5.81 16.46
C SER A 112 -6.05 -6.88 17.46
N VAL A 113 -7.17 -6.68 18.14
CA VAL A 113 -7.70 -7.66 19.14
C VAL A 113 -8.00 -9.03 18.50
N LYS A 114 -8.36 -9.05 17.22
CA LYS A 114 -8.75 -10.28 16.53
C LYS A 114 -7.56 -11.08 16.01
N THR A 115 -6.54 -10.38 15.50
CA THR A 115 -5.46 -11.02 14.74
C THR A 115 -4.07 -10.85 15.35
N GLY A 116 -3.94 -10.02 16.39
CA GLY A 116 -2.63 -9.64 16.91
C GLY A 116 -1.79 -8.78 15.95
N ALA A 117 -2.34 -8.41 14.79
CA ALA A 117 -1.61 -7.63 13.80
C ALA A 117 -1.25 -6.23 14.31
N ALA A 118 -0.10 -5.72 13.88
CA ALA A 118 0.32 -4.37 14.15
C ALA A 118 -0.47 -3.37 13.30
N LEU A 119 -1.01 -2.34 13.94
CA LEU A 119 -1.71 -1.23 13.33
C LEU A 119 -0.89 0.04 13.49
N PHE A 120 -0.56 0.69 12.38
CA PHE A 120 0.19 1.94 12.36
C PHE A 120 -0.74 3.07 11.90
N PHE A 121 -0.89 4.09 12.73
CA PHE A 121 -1.84 5.18 12.50
C PHE A 121 -1.17 6.45 11.98
N GLY A 122 -1.68 6.95 10.86
CA GLY A 122 -1.47 8.31 10.42
C GLY A 122 -2.62 9.20 10.91
N LYS A 123 -2.28 10.35 11.53
CA LYS A 123 -3.24 11.24 12.19
C LYS A 123 -3.24 12.62 11.56
N ASP A 124 -4.40 13.29 11.64
CA ASP A 124 -4.50 14.71 11.34
C ASP A 124 -4.04 15.58 12.51
N LYS A 125 -4.00 16.90 12.31
CA LYS A 125 -3.61 17.88 13.33
C LYS A 125 -4.49 17.89 14.59
N ASN A 126 -5.67 17.29 14.51
CA ASN A 126 -6.62 17.18 15.63
C ASN A 126 -6.46 15.83 16.37
N GLY A 127 -5.52 14.97 15.93
CA GLY A 127 -5.28 13.66 16.49
C GLY A 127 -6.22 12.56 15.98
N ASN A 128 -7.10 12.86 15.01
CA ASN A 128 -7.99 11.85 14.45
C ASN A 128 -7.19 10.93 13.51
N VAL A 129 -7.46 9.63 13.59
CA VAL A 129 -6.86 8.63 12.68
C VAL A 129 -7.48 8.81 11.30
N ARG A 130 -6.64 9.09 10.31
CA ARG A 130 -7.00 9.27 8.90
C ARG A 130 -6.43 8.17 8.00
N GLN A 131 -5.38 7.50 8.45
CA GLN A 131 -4.76 6.38 7.77
C GLN A 131 -4.46 5.28 8.80
N CYS A 132 -4.65 4.03 8.39
CA CYS A 132 -4.24 2.87 9.18
C CYS A 132 -3.63 1.83 8.23
N SER A 133 -2.38 1.50 8.49
CA SER A 133 -1.66 0.41 7.83
C SER A 133 -1.60 -0.78 8.79
N GLU A 134 -2.02 -1.95 8.31
CA GLU A 134 -2.02 -3.20 9.05
C GLU A 134 -0.89 -4.11 8.58
N ARG A 135 -0.14 -4.67 9.52
CA ARG A 135 0.93 -5.63 9.27
C ARG A 135 0.73 -6.88 10.13
N ALA A 136 0.67 -8.04 9.48
CA ALA A 136 0.61 -9.32 10.21
C ALA A 136 1.90 -9.55 11.03
N THR A 137 1.73 -10.14 12.21
CA THR A 137 2.81 -10.44 13.18
C THR A 137 3.12 -11.94 13.25
N ASP A 138 2.36 -12.77 12.55
CA ASP A 138 2.43 -14.23 12.54
C ASP A 138 3.35 -14.81 11.46
N GLY A 139 4.17 -13.97 10.83
CA GLY A 139 5.07 -14.36 9.73
C GLY A 139 4.42 -14.35 8.34
N THR A 140 3.10 -14.15 8.23
CA THR A 140 2.47 -14.00 6.92
C THR A 140 2.87 -12.67 6.26
N PRO A 141 3.03 -12.61 4.91
CA PRO A 141 3.48 -11.40 4.23
C PRO A 141 2.39 -10.33 4.09
N THR A 142 1.35 -10.38 4.92
CA THR A 142 0.20 -9.47 4.80
C THR A 142 0.57 -8.05 5.22
N LYS A 143 0.44 -7.12 4.27
CA LYS A 143 0.52 -5.67 4.47
C LYS A 143 -0.62 -5.03 3.68
N LYS A 144 -1.47 -4.27 4.34
CA LYS A 144 -2.60 -3.58 3.69
C LYS A 144 -2.98 -2.32 4.45
N ASP A 145 -3.57 -1.35 3.73
CA ASP A 145 -4.26 -0.24 4.36
C ASP A 145 -5.72 -0.65 4.64
N THR A 146 -6.28 -0.20 5.75
CA THR A 146 -7.70 -0.40 6.05
C THR A 146 -8.57 0.44 5.10
N TYR A 147 -9.78 -0.05 4.82
CA TYR A 147 -10.70 0.66 3.92
C TYR A 147 -10.98 2.08 4.43
N GLY A 148 -10.98 3.05 3.53
CA GLY A 148 -11.18 4.47 3.86
C GLY A 148 -9.92 5.21 4.33
N SER A 149 -8.76 4.55 4.40
CA SER A 149 -7.48 5.20 4.69
C SER A 149 -7.12 6.26 3.66
N ASP A 150 -6.72 7.43 4.14
CA ASP A 150 -6.20 8.53 3.33
C ASP A 150 -4.68 8.59 3.45
N ARG A 151 -4.00 8.26 2.36
CA ARG A 151 -2.52 8.21 2.30
C ARG A 151 -1.83 9.58 2.39
N SER A 152 -2.58 10.66 2.40
CA SER A 152 -2.05 12.01 2.68
C SER A 152 -1.65 12.17 4.16
N TYR A 153 -2.09 11.23 5.01
CA TYR A 153 -1.79 11.19 6.44
C TYR A 153 -0.98 9.93 6.72
N CYS A 154 0.35 10.03 6.70
CA CYS A 154 1.22 8.88 6.97
C CYS A 154 1.51 8.73 8.47
N PHE A 155 2.10 7.60 8.84
CA PHE A 155 2.76 7.41 10.13
C PHE A 155 3.93 8.40 10.22
N PHE A 156 4.02 9.18 11.29
CA PHE A 156 4.86 10.37 11.34
C PHE A 156 5.50 10.57 12.71
N SER A 157 6.73 11.04 12.75
CA SER A 157 7.40 11.53 13.95
C SER A 157 7.78 13.00 13.76
N GLU A 158 7.20 13.85 14.58
CA GLU A 158 7.49 15.29 14.56
C GLU A 158 8.79 15.59 15.29
N ALA A 159 9.59 16.50 14.75
CA ALA A 159 10.77 16.99 15.43
C ALA A 159 10.39 17.81 16.67
N ARG A 160 11.10 17.62 17.78
CA ARG A 160 10.89 18.35 19.05
C ARG A 160 11.30 19.81 19.02
N ALA A 161 12.11 20.19 18.04
CA ALA A 161 12.59 21.55 17.81
C ALA A 161 12.48 21.89 16.34
N PRO A 162 12.45 23.17 15.95
CA PRO A 162 12.40 23.57 14.56
C PRO A 162 13.50 22.88 13.74
N CYS A 163 13.10 22.16 12.71
CA CYS A 163 13.97 21.39 11.83
C CYS A 163 13.54 21.60 10.38
N ALA A 164 14.49 21.95 9.52
CA ALA A 164 14.24 22.14 8.10
C ALA A 164 14.38 20.84 7.27
N SER A 165 14.73 19.73 7.93
CA SER A 165 14.94 18.44 7.27
C SER A 165 13.82 17.47 7.58
N VAL A 166 13.43 16.70 6.58
CA VAL A 166 12.49 15.58 6.71
C VAL A 166 13.10 14.33 6.09
N SER A 167 13.03 13.21 6.79
CA SER A 167 13.40 11.89 6.28
C SER A 167 12.15 11.12 5.90
N VAL A 168 12.12 10.55 4.70
CA VAL A 168 10.97 9.82 4.16
C VAL A 168 11.28 8.33 4.09
N PHE A 169 10.33 7.49 4.48
CA PHE A 169 10.47 6.04 4.54
C PHE A 169 9.30 5.34 3.84
N GLU A 170 9.51 4.11 3.37
CA GLU A 170 8.46 3.32 2.73
C GLU A 170 7.41 2.78 3.74
N SER A 171 7.79 2.66 5.00
CA SER A 171 6.90 2.12 6.05
C SER A 171 7.25 2.64 7.44
N ALA A 172 6.29 2.53 8.37
CA ALA A 172 6.48 2.80 9.78
C ALA A 172 7.63 1.97 10.39
N ILE A 173 7.81 0.72 9.93
CA ILE A 173 8.87 -0.17 10.40
C ILE A 173 10.25 0.37 9.99
N ASP A 174 10.39 0.87 8.75
CA ASP A 174 11.65 1.44 8.27
C ASP A 174 12.00 2.72 9.02
N LEU A 175 11.01 3.57 9.28
CA LEU A 175 11.14 4.76 10.12
C LEU A 175 11.67 4.38 11.52
N MET A 176 11.05 3.41 12.19
CA MET A 176 11.48 2.98 13.53
C MET A 176 12.84 2.29 13.51
N SER A 177 13.17 1.56 12.44
CA SER A 177 14.50 0.96 12.25
C SER A 177 15.56 2.04 12.13
N PHE A 178 15.30 3.09 11.37
CA PHE A 178 16.20 4.25 11.27
C PHE A 178 16.35 4.96 12.61
N ALA A 179 15.27 5.21 13.34
CA ALA A 179 15.31 5.79 14.68
C ALA A 179 16.16 4.94 15.64
N THR A 180 16.07 3.60 15.55
CA THR A 180 16.89 2.67 16.31
C THR A 180 18.38 2.82 15.97
N ILE A 181 18.73 2.91 14.69
CA ILE A 181 20.11 3.12 14.24
C ILE A 181 20.64 4.45 14.77
N MET A 182 19.84 5.51 14.72
CA MET A 182 20.22 6.82 15.27
C MET A 182 20.49 6.74 16.77
N LYS A 183 19.59 6.12 17.53
CA LYS A 183 19.77 5.93 18.98
C LYS A 183 21.06 5.15 19.30
N ARG A 184 21.34 4.06 18.58
CA ARG A 184 22.57 3.26 18.73
C ARG A 184 23.85 4.07 18.45
N ARG A 185 23.74 5.12 17.64
CA ARG A 185 24.85 6.06 17.36
C ARG A 185 24.90 7.24 18.33
N GLY A 186 24.10 7.23 19.39
CA GLY A 186 24.03 8.32 20.36
C GLY A 186 23.32 9.58 19.85
N LEU A 187 22.54 9.46 18.78
CA LEU A 187 21.76 10.55 18.18
C LEU A 187 20.29 10.46 18.61
N ASP A 188 19.70 11.60 18.97
CA ASP A 188 18.26 11.65 19.26
C ASP A 188 17.47 11.77 17.95
N PHE A 189 16.75 10.73 17.60
CA PHE A 189 15.92 10.68 16.38
C PHE A 189 14.83 11.76 16.38
N ARG A 190 14.38 12.22 17.56
CA ARG A 190 13.36 13.26 17.73
C ARG A 190 13.84 14.66 17.34
N ARG A 191 15.05 14.79 16.84
CA ARG A 191 15.58 16.04 16.26
C ARG A 191 15.16 16.23 14.79
N PHE A 192 14.58 15.23 14.17
CA PHE A 192 14.22 15.23 12.76
C PHE A 192 12.74 14.91 12.55
N HIS A 193 12.15 15.52 11.52
CA HIS A 193 10.87 15.06 11.01
C HIS A 193 11.08 13.77 10.23
N MET A 194 10.26 12.75 10.51
CA MET A 194 10.31 11.45 9.83
C MET A 194 8.90 11.03 9.42
N LEU A 195 8.70 10.61 8.17
CA LEU A 195 7.41 10.15 7.64
C LEU A 195 7.58 9.02 6.60
#